data_18f69b6f7d26531680bed8a19fff77fe
#
_entry.id   18f69b6f7d26531680bed8a19fff77fe
#
_cell.length_a   1.000
_cell.length_b   1.000
_cell.length_c   1.000
_cell.angle_alpha   90.00
_cell.angle_beta   90.00
_cell.angle_gamma   90.00
#
_symmetry.space_group_name_H-M   'P 1'
#
loop_
_entity.id
_entity.type
_entity.pdbx_description
1 polymer ?
#
loop_
_entity_poly.entity_id
_entity_poly.type
_entity_poly.pdbx_seq_one_letter_code
_entity_poly.pdbx_strand_id
1 'polypeptide(L)'
;MELIYPRVLDGQFLIGDALAEIQARLLEQGAKSKCVGDLPFLTFDPMQLVVVKDSSNTVIGALLGTPVDSETGVVSGEYRLSVPLNDDIDEFVEKQIYSLSGSFVFVLLADQARRIYLDACGSLSLVYDPERRTVASTSSLLLKGNELSDRFDRELYDFLRVERDGWFPGGLTGHIGIKRLMPNFYLDLEDFSTHRHWPIEPVGETSDPSDTCQTLLNEIGNTVRHLTEHGTVSVALTAGNETRMILAASKDFANKLNFVTVNADTHAASIDVIHASDIAKRFGLKHELIPLVKADNAAADEWRSRNGYCFGGPHIYNHPTIAALKARDYFVGGLGGEIGRAFFWRPDDTRETKLDAGTITARLGMPISKAVTEAVSIWLDQTQGFDSLTTLDLAYLELRMGCWGFAVSYGDYTPIDIHPLISRRSFVAMLSMPPEWRVMKNLTNPMILETVRLGWPELLETPLNKFGDHRDRFSRVRRAIKQPHLVLKRLRKRFG
;
A
#
# COMPACT_ATOMS: atom_id res chain seq x y z
N MET A 1 25.47 -4.61 9.46
CA MET A 1 24.56 -3.45 9.56
C MET A 1 24.51 -3.04 11.00
N GLU A 2 24.95 -1.84 11.31
CA GLU A 2 24.76 -1.17 12.59
C GLU A 2 23.35 -0.55 12.61
N LEU A 3 22.65 -0.67 13.74
CA LEU A 3 21.32 -0.07 13.87
C LEU A 3 21.45 1.32 14.45
N ILE A 4 20.87 2.30 13.79
CA ILE A 4 20.85 3.70 14.20
C ILE A 4 19.43 4.21 14.34
N TYR A 5 19.21 5.18 15.20
CA TYR A 5 17.96 5.93 15.22
C TYR A 5 17.90 6.88 14.01
N PRO A 6 16.72 7.09 13.40
CA PRO A 6 16.59 8.04 12.32
C PRO A 6 16.85 9.46 12.80
N ARG A 7 17.54 10.25 11.97
CA ARG A 7 17.81 11.67 12.21
C ARG A 7 16.67 12.57 11.77
N VAL A 8 15.95 12.12 10.75
CA VAL A 8 14.82 12.83 10.16
C VAL A 8 13.57 11.98 10.35
N LEU A 9 12.50 12.57 10.83
CA LEU A 9 11.24 11.89 11.16
C LEU A 9 10.05 12.47 10.40
N ASP A 10 10.30 13.10 9.24
CA ASP A 10 9.24 13.69 8.41
C ASP A 10 8.11 12.69 8.14
N GLY A 11 6.87 13.14 8.36
CA GLY A 11 5.69 12.34 8.13
C GLY A 11 5.45 11.21 9.11
N GLN A 12 6.23 11.10 10.19
CA GLN A 12 6.05 10.08 11.21
C GLN A 12 5.16 10.55 12.35
N PHE A 13 4.70 9.62 13.17
CA PHE A 13 3.83 9.90 14.32
C PHE A 13 3.98 8.87 15.43
N LEU A 14 3.55 9.29 16.64
CA LEU A 14 3.36 8.43 17.79
C LEU A 14 2.02 8.75 18.45
N ILE A 15 1.30 7.74 18.92
CA ILE A 15 -0.02 7.84 19.56
C ILE A 15 0.04 7.16 20.91
N GLY A 16 -0.50 7.81 21.94
CA GLY A 16 -0.54 7.34 23.31
C GLY A 16 0.59 7.88 24.18
N ASP A 17 0.60 7.47 25.45
CA ASP A 17 1.57 7.92 26.44
C ASP A 17 2.91 7.22 26.23
N ALA A 18 3.85 7.93 25.65
CA ALA A 18 5.21 7.43 25.48
C ALA A 18 6.00 7.55 26.80
N LEU A 19 7.02 6.69 26.96
CA LEU A 19 8.01 6.87 28.03
C LEU A 19 8.61 8.28 27.95
N ALA A 20 8.81 8.93 29.10
CA ALA A 20 9.29 10.31 29.19
C ALA A 20 10.56 10.55 28.37
N GLU A 21 11.48 9.59 28.34
CA GLU A 21 12.73 9.66 27.55
C GLU A 21 12.45 9.65 26.04
N ILE A 22 11.50 8.83 25.58
CA ILE A 22 11.09 8.78 24.17
C ILE A 22 10.41 10.11 23.79
N GLN A 23 9.48 10.56 24.62
CA GLN A 23 8.76 11.82 24.38
C GLN A 23 9.72 13.01 24.32
N ALA A 24 10.66 13.13 25.25
CA ALA A 24 11.66 14.19 25.26
C ALA A 24 12.50 14.18 23.96
N ARG A 25 13.01 13.01 23.57
CA ARG A 25 13.78 12.84 22.33
C ARG A 25 12.97 13.28 21.10
N LEU A 26 11.70 12.85 20.97
CA LEU A 26 10.88 13.17 19.82
C LEU A 26 10.54 14.67 19.76
N LEU A 27 10.30 15.31 20.91
CA LEU A 27 10.07 16.76 20.99
C LEU A 27 11.33 17.54 20.60
N GLU A 28 12.51 17.12 21.07
CA GLU A 28 13.81 17.71 20.66
C GLU A 28 14.06 17.56 19.16
N GLN A 29 13.57 16.48 18.54
CA GLN A 29 13.65 16.24 17.08
C GLN A 29 12.56 16.99 16.29
N GLY A 30 11.71 17.82 16.95
CA GLY A 30 10.74 18.67 16.28
C GLY A 30 9.31 18.13 16.20
N ALA A 31 8.97 17.09 16.99
CA ALA A 31 7.59 16.61 17.07
C ALA A 31 6.65 17.72 17.57
N LYS A 32 5.47 17.81 16.95
CA LYS A 32 4.36 18.61 17.41
C LYS A 32 3.46 17.75 18.30
N SER A 33 3.14 18.26 19.50
CA SER A 33 2.26 17.56 20.44
C SER A 33 0.85 18.16 20.39
N LYS A 34 -0.16 17.28 20.29
CA LYS A 34 -1.58 17.66 20.35
C LYS A 34 -2.38 16.52 20.97
N CYS A 35 -3.37 16.84 21.81
CA CYS A 35 -4.34 15.87 22.30
C CYS A 35 -5.64 15.94 21.48
N VAL A 36 -6.26 14.79 21.22
CA VAL A 36 -7.62 14.67 20.75
C VAL A 36 -8.38 13.81 21.79
N GLY A 37 -9.38 14.41 22.43
CA GLY A 37 -9.90 13.86 23.68
C GLY A 37 -8.80 13.79 24.74
N ASP A 38 -8.63 12.63 25.34
CA ASP A 38 -7.59 12.32 26.31
C ASP A 38 -6.33 11.69 25.71
N LEU A 39 -6.32 11.38 24.39
CA LEU A 39 -5.23 10.68 23.74
C LEU A 39 -4.19 11.67 23.18
N PRO A 40 -2.91 11.57 23.58
CA PRO A 40 -1.85 12.40 23.02
C PRO A 40 -1.34 11.86 21.70
N PHE A 41 -1.02 12.81 20.79
CA PHE A 41 -0.40 12.57 19.49
C PHE A 41 0.89 13.38 19.39
N LEU A 42 1.96 12.75 18.96
CA LEU A 42 3.17 13.40 18.48
C LEU A 42 3.26 13.22 16.97
N THR A 43 3.38 14.30 16.21
CA THR A 43 3.45 14.25 14.75
C THR A 43 4.63 15.06 14.24
N PHE A 44 5.21 14.62 13.12
CA PHE A 44 6.26 15.35 12.42
C PHE A 44 5.73 15.84 11.07
N ASP A 45 6.03 17.10 10.70
CA ASP A 45 5.64 17.64 9.40
C ASP A 45 6.13 16.73 8.25
N PRO A 46 5.38 16.61 7.16
CA PRO A 46 4.07 17.20 6.89
C PRO A 46 2.87 16.34 7.32
N MET A 47 3.03 15.41 8.30
CA MET A 47 1.92 14.58 8.81
C MET A 47 0.79 15.47 9.34
N GLN A 48 -0.37 15.35 8.73
CA GLN A 48 -1.56 16.08 9.18
C GLN A 48 -2.30 15.29 10.25
N LEU A 49 -2.81 16.01 11.26
CA LEU A 49 -3.73 15.48 12.29
C LEU A 49 -5.06 16.24 12.17
N VAL A 50 -6.06 15.56 11.65
CA VAL A 50 -7.41 16.07 11.39
C VAL A 50 -8.35 15.59 12.50
N VAL A 51 -9.04 16.49 13.18
CA VAL A 51 -10.04 16.14 14.18
C VAL A 51 -11.33 15.70 13.48
N VAL A 52 -11.87 14.54 13.88
CA VAL A 52 -13.12 14.02 13.33
C VAL A 52 -14.27 14.30 14.29
N LYS A 53 -15.33 14.88 13.75
CA LYS A 53 -16.57 15.16 14.48
C LYS A 53 -17.75 14.50 13.78
N ASP A 54 -18.70 14.04 14.56
CA ASP A 54 -19.99 13.59 14.04
C ASP A 54 -20.93 14.77 13.72
N SER A 55 -22.12 14.48 13.21
CA SER A 55 -23.13 15.52 12.89
C SER A 55 -23.64 16.29 14.12
N SER A 56 -23.48 15.73 15.32
CA SER A 56 -23.81 16.39 16.60
C SER A 56 -22.70 17.33 17.08
N ASN A 57 -21.63 17.48 16.30
CA ASN A 57 -20.41 18.25 16.64
C ASN A 57 -19.59 17.64 17.79
N THR A 58 -19.84 16.37 18.12
CA THR A 58 -19.06 15.62 19.09
C THR A 58 -17.74 15.16 18.46
N VAL A 59 -16.63 15.36 19.16
CA VAL A 59 -15.33 14.80 18.72
C VAL A 59 -15.37 13.30 18.93
N ILE A 60 -15.26 12.55 17.84
CA ILE A 60 -15.28 11.08 17.85
C ILE A 60 -13.92 10.46 17.53
N GLY A 61 -12.92 11.29 17.19
CA GLY A 61 -11.60 10.76 16.90
C GLY A 61 -10.72 11.67 16.06
N ALA A 62 -9.74 11.07 15.39
CA ALA A 62 -8.78 11.77 14.55
C ALA A 62 -8.40 10.95 13.32
N LEU A 63 -8.03 11.62 12.22
CA LEU A 63 -7.35 11.07 11.06
C LEU A 63 -5.91 11.61 11.02
N LEU A 64 -4.97 10.72 10.75
CA LEU A 64 -3.57 11.04 10.44
C LEU A 64 -3.33 10.77 8.96
N GLY A 65 -2.60 11.64 8.25
CA GLY A 65 -2.24 11.43 6.85
C GLY A 65 -2.96 12.34 5.87
N THR A 66 -3.27 11.80 4.70
CA THR A 66 -3.90 12.52 3.59
C THR A 66 -5.16 11.78 3.13
N PRO A 67 -6.24 11.83 3.93
CA PRO A 67 -7.52 11.30 3.51
C PRO A 67 -8.15 12.19 2.42
N VAL A 68 -8.84 11.57 1.46
CA VAL A 68 -9.52 12.26 0.35
C VAL A 68 -10.98 11.83 0.35
N ASP A 69 -11.84 12.79 0.58
CA ASP A 69 -13.29 12.63 0.50
C ASP A 69 -13.75 12.85 -0.95
N SER A 70 -14.65 12.02 -1.44
CA SER A 70 -15.10 12.05 -2.84
C SER A 70 -15.91 13.31 -3.22
N GLU A 71 -16.44 14.04 -2.25
CA GLU A 71 -17.25 15.24 -2.45
C GLU A 71 -16.47 16.53 -2.12
N THR A 72 -15.72 16.52 -1.02
CA THR A 72 -15.06 17.71 -0.48
C THR A 72 -13.57 17.80 -0.78
N GLY A 73 -12.96 16.71 -1.27
CA GLY A 73 -11.55 16.68 -1.66
C GLY A 73 -10.61 16.27 -0.52
N VAL A 74 -9.36 16.79 -0.56
CA VAL A 74 -8.36 16.49 0.47
C VAL A 74 -8.79 17.07 1.81
N VAL A 75 -8.95 16.18 2.80
CA VAL A 75 -9.44 16.55 4.14
C VAL A 75 -8.29 17.14 4.96
N SER A 76 -8.51 18.31 5.55
CA SER A 76 -7.54 18.98 6.41
C SER A 76 -8.21 19.72 7.58
N GLY A 77 -7.47 19.90 8.67
CA GLY A 77 -7.95 20.64 9.85
C GLY A 77 -9.01 19.90 10.66
N GLU A 78 -10.25 19.89 10.21
CA GLU A 78 -11.40 19.23 10.82
C GLU A 78 -12.20 18.48 9.75
N TYR A 79 -12.62 17.26 10.05
CA TYR A 79 -13.52 16.48 9.21
C TYR A 79 -14.85 16.25 9.94
N ARG A 80 -15.94 16.63 9.30
CA ARG A 80 -17.27 16.57 9.88
C ARG A 80 -18.13 15.55 9.13
N LEU A 81 -18.55 14.53 9.82
CA LEU A 81 -19.44 13.51 9.27
C LEU A 81 -20.89 14.00 9.20
N SER A 82 -21.64 13.49 8.24
CA SER A 82 -23.03 13.86 8.00
C SER A 82 -24.03 13.16 8.94
N VAL A 83 -23.57 12.13 9.67
CA VAL A 83 -24.39 11.33 10.58
C VAL A 83 -23.80 11.33 11.99
N PRO A 84 -24.63 11.14 13.04
CA PRO A 84 -24.13 10.92 14.39
C PRO A 84 -23.47 9.55 14.48
N LEU A 85 -22.54 9.40 15.44
CA LEU A 85 -22.03 8.10 15.81
C LEU A 85 -23.19 7.25 16.38
N ASN A 86 -23.29 6.01 15.95
CA ASN A 86 -24.31 5.05 16.40
C ASN A 86 -23.67 3.87 17.14
N ASP A 87 -24.51 2.97 17.67
CA ASP A 87 -24.05 1.82 18.47
C ASP A 87 -23.42 0.71 17.62
N ASP A 88 -23.71 0.64 16.32
CA ASP A 88 -23.04 -0.27 15.39
C ASP A 88 -21.76 0.40 14.84
N ILE A 89 -20.70 0.29 15.63
CA ILE A 89 -19.42 0.92 15.33
C ILE A 89 -18.81 0.38 14.01
N ASP A 90 -18.93 -0.91 13.75
CA ASP A 90 -18.28 -1.53 12.59
C ASP A 90 -18.99 -1.10 11.29
N GLU A 91 -20.32 -1.06 11.29
CA GLU A 91 -21.08 -0.50 10.17
C GLU A 91 -20.84 1.00 9.99
N PHE A 92 -20.77 1.76 11.08
CA PHE A 92 -20.49 3.20 11.03
C PHE A 92 -19.12 3.48 10.41
N VAL A 93 -18.07 2.82 10.87
CA VAL A 93 -16.70 2.98 10.35
C VAL A 93 -16.65 2.57 8.89
N GLU A 94 -17.23 1.43 8.51
CA GLU A 94 -17.24 0.96 7.12
C GLU A 94 -17.96 1.95 6.19
N LYS A 95 -19.08 2.53 6.60
CA LYS A 95 -19.85 3.48 5.78
C LYS A 95 -19.26 4.89 5.73
N GLN A 96 -18.75 5.39 6.85
CA GLN A 96 -18.34 6.79 6.96
C GLN A 96 -16.84 6.98 6.72
N ILE A 97 -15.99 6.15 7.31
CA ILE A 97 -14.54 6.30 7.24
C ILE A 97 -13.99 5.61 5.98
N TYR A 98 -14.47 4.43 5.62
CA TYR A 98 -14.05 3.75 4.40
C TYR A 98 -14.73 4.26 3.11
N SER A 99 -15.54 5.31 3.22
CA SER A 99 -15.91 6.16 2.08
C SER A 99 -14.74 7.02 1.59
N LEU A 100 -13.75 7.28 2.44
CA LEU A 100 -12.54 8.03 2.11
C LEU A 100 -11.57 7.17 1.27
N SER A 101 -10.85 7.85 0.38
CA SER A 101 -9.66 7.35 -0.29
C SER A 101 -8.40 8.04 0.24
N GLY A 102 -7.24 7.79 -0.38
CA GLY A 102 -5.97 8.37 0.09
C GLY A 102 -5.27 7.50 1.14
N SER A 103 -4.26 8.06 1.80
CA SER A 103 -3.42 7.36 2.78
C SER A 103 -3.70 7.91 4.17
N PHE A 104 -4.26 7.09 5.07
CA PHE A 104 -4.63 7.56 6.41
C PHE A 104 -4.64 6.47 7.48
N VAL A 105 -4.55 6.92 8.73
CA VAL A 105 -4.86 6.16 9.94
C VAL A 105 -6.04 6.84 10.62
N PHE A 106 -7.08 6.11 10.98
CA PHE A 106 -8.21 6.61 11.74
C PHE A 106 -8.15 6.10 13.18
N VAL A 107 -8.26 7.02 14.14
CA VAL A 107 -8.34 6.74 15.57
C VAL A 107 -9.74 7.10 16.04
N LEU A 108 -10.52 6.11 16.41
CA LEU A 108 -11.85 6.29 17.01
C LEU A 108 -11.69 6.43 18.52
N LEU A 109 -12.30 7.46 19.09
CA LEU A 109 -12.28 7.79 20.53
C LEU A 109 -13.72 8.05 21.00
N ALA A 110 -14.49 6.97 21.06
CA ALA A 110 -15.87 7.03 21.55
C ALA A 110 -15.96 6.28 22.88
N ASP A 111 -16.96 6.60 23.70
CA ASP A 111 -17.17 5.95 25.01
C ASP A 111 -17.36 4.44 24.88
N GLN A 112 -18.03 4.00 23.78
CA GLN A 112 -18.32 2.59 23.51
C GLN A 112 -17.19 1.85 22.77
N ALA A 113 -16.20 2.56 22.18
CA ALA A 113 -15.10 1.93 21.44
C ALA A 113 -13.92 2.88 21.27
N ARG A 114 -12.72 2.40 21.57
CA ARG A 114 -11.45 3.10 21.34
C ARG A 114 -10.57 2.24 20.45
N ARG A 115 -10.49 2.57 19.17
CA ARG A 115 -9.89 1.69 18.15
C ARG A 115 -9.04 2.46 17.16
N ILE A 116 -8.00 1.81 16.62
CA ILE A 116 -7.21 2.35 15.51
C ILE A 116 -7.43 1.48 14.27
N TYR A 117 -7.74 2.15 13.17
CA TYR A 117 -7.95 1.57 11.85
C TYR A 117 -6.92 2.12 10.86
N LEU A 118 -6.47 1.30 9.93
CA LEU A 118 -5.71 1.73 8.77
C LEU A 118 -6.66 2.05 7.61
N ASP A 119 -6.17 2.78 6.58
CA ASP A 119 -6.88 2.81 5.29
C ASP A 119 -7.00 1.39 4.70
N ALA A 120 -7.68 1.25 3.58
CA ALA A 120 -8.04 -0.05 3.01
C ALA A 120 -6.85 -1.02 2.78
N CYS A 121 -5.60 -0.51 2.72
CA CYS A 121 -4.39 -1.31 2.51
C CYS A 121 -3.28 -1.07 3.53
N GLY A 122 -3.48 -0.15 4.48
CA GLY A 122 -2.45 0.29 5.40
C GLY A 122 -1.32 1.04 4.69
N SER A 123 -1.68 2.00 3.84
CA SER A 123 -0.73 2.84 3.10
C SER A 123 0.19 3.64 4.02
N LEU A 124 -0.29 3.98 5.20
CA LEU A 124 0.53 4.43 6.32
C LEU A 124 0.75 3.26 7.26
N SER A 125 1.97 2.71 7.23
CA SER A 125 2.35 1.62 8.13
C SER A 125 2.23 2.04 9.60
N LEU A 126 1.79 1.12 10.46
CA LEU A 126 1.63 1.34 11.88
C LEU A 126 2.12 0.14 12.68
N VAL A 127 2.90 0.40 13.71
CA VAL A 127 3.38 -0.60 14.66
C VAL A 127 2.98 -0.23 16.10
N TYR A 128 2.91 -1.23 16.98
CA TYR A 128 2.52 -1.01 18.37
C TYR A 128 3.31 -1.92 19.32
N ASP A 129 3.51 -1.41 20.53
CA ASP A 129 4.06 -2.16 21.68
C ASP A 129 2.90 -2.47 22.64
N PRO A 130 2.40 -3.72 22.69
CA PRO A 130 1.26 -4.07 23.53
C PRO A 130 1.57 -3.97 25.04
N GLU A 131 2.82 -4.13 25.44
CA GLU A 131 3.22 -4.02 26.85
C GLU A 131 3.22 -2.56 27.31
N ARG A 132 3.70 -1.65 26.46
CA ARG A 132 3.76 -0.21 26.75
C ARG A 132 2.49 0.53 26.34
N ARG A 133 1.58 -0.14 25.64
CA ARG A 133 0.32 0.42 25.14
C ARG A 133 0.54 1.69 24.31
N THR A 134 1.54 1.66 23.45
CA THR A 134 1.97 2.79 22.63
C THR A 134 2.00 2.39 21.18
N VAL A 135 1.63 3.30 20.30
CA VAL A 135 1.50 3.09 18.85
C VAL A 135 2.36 4.11 18.12
N ALA A 136 3.02 3.70 17.04
CA ALA A 136 3.81 4.62 16.21
C ALA A 136 3.82 4.20 14.74
N SER A 137 4.30 5.09 13.91
CA SER A 137 4.56 4.82 12.49
C SER A 137 5.60 3.71 12.30
N THR A 138 6.68 3.72 13.08
CA THR A 138 7.76 2.74 13.00
C THR A 138 8.29 2.35 14.38
N SER A 139 8.95 1.19 14.47
CA SER A 139 9.54 0.69 15.72
C SER A 139 10.61 1.60 16.31
N SER A 140 11.32 2.37 15.49
CA SER A 140 12.34 3.31 15.96
C SER A 140 11.78 4.39 16.90
N LEU A 141 10.48 4.72 16.80
CA LEU A 141 9.83 5.70 17.67
C LEU A 141 9.41 5.10 19.02
N LEU A 142 9.20 3.79 19.08
CA LEU A 142 8.76 3.07 20.30
C LEU A 142 9.91 2.64 21.20
N LEU A 143 11.15 2.66 20.71
CA LEU A 143 12.32 2.13 21.39
C LEU A 143 13.22 3.25 21.92
N LYS A 144 14.00 2.98 22.96
CA LYS A 144 14.92 3.92 23.60
C LYS A 144 16.31 3.32 23.81
N GLY A 145 17.34 4.17 23.84
CA GLY A 145 18.71 3.76 24.14
C GLY A 145 19.16 2.55 23.32
N ASN A 146 19.62 1.52 23.96
CA ASN A 146 20.10 0.29 23.34
C ASN A 146 18.97 -0.66 22.89
N GLU A 147 17.71 -0.41 23.24
CA GLU A 147 16.59 -1.30 22.89
C GLU A 147 16.46 -1.51 21.37
N LEU A 148 16.85 -0.53 20.57
CA LEU A 148 16.86 -0.64 19.12
C LEU A 148 17.71 -1.83 18.64
N SER A 149 18.85 -2.08 19.30
CA SER A 149 19.75 -3.20 19.01
C SER A 149 19.38 -4.45 19.81
N ASP A 150 19.04 -4.29 21.09
CA ASP A 150 18.83 -5.42 22.03
C ASP A 150 17.56 -6.22 21.67
N ARG A 151 16.53 -5.53 21.15
CA ARG A 151 15.27 -6.17 20.71
C ARG A 151 15.26 -6.55 19.24
N PHE A 152 16.33 -6.28 18.47
CA PHE A 152 16.36 -6.61 17.05
C PHE A 152 16.59 -8.09 16.80
N ASP A 153 15.63 -8.74 16.15
CA ASP A 153 15.71 -10.14 15.74
C ASP A 153 16.53 -10.30 14.45
N ARG A 154 17.86 -10.29 14.61
CA ARG A 154 18.80 -10.44 13.50
C ARG A 154 18.60 -11.77 12.76
N GLU A 155 18.31 -12.85 13.51
CA GLU A 155 18.15 -14.16 12.92
C GLU A 155 16.94 -14.22 11.97
N LEU A 156 15.80 -13.72 12.44
CA LEU A 156 14.59 -13.62 11.61
C LEU A 156 14.77 -12.67 10.42
N TYR A 157 15.42 -11.52 10.63
CA TYR A 157 15.71 -10.53 9.58
C TYR A 157 16.52 -11.16 8.43
N ASP A 158 17.63 -11.85 8.77
CA ASP A 158 18.53 -12.47 7.80
C ASP A 158 17.86 -13.69 7.14
N PHE A 159 17.10 -14.47 7.91
CA PHE A 159 16.34 -15.62 7.40
C PHE A 159 15.28 -15.19 6.37
N LEU A 160 14.53 -14.14 6.64
CA LEU A 160 13.54 -13.58 5.72
C LEU A 160 14.18 -12.84 4.54
N ARG A 161 15.51 -12.65 4.54
CA ARG A 161 16.27 -11.92 3.51
C ARG A 161 15.74 -10.50 3.29
N VAL A 162 15.44 -9.80 4.38
CA VAL A 162 14.85 -8.44 4.32
C VAL A 162 15.71 -7.50 3.49
N GLU A 163 17.06 -7.59 3.57
CA GLU A 163 18.00 -6.85 2.73
C GLU A 163 17.88 -7.13 1.21
N ARG A 164 17.18 -8.23 0.82
CA ARG A 164 17.07 -8.69 -0.56
C ARG A 164 15.63 -8.75 -1.05
N ASP A 165 14.78 -7.83 -0.62
CA ASP A 165 13.37 -7.77 -0.98
C ASP A 165 12.44 -8.71 -0.16
N GLY A 166 12.92 -9.25 0.97
CA GLY A 166 12.07 -9.94 1.95
C GLY A 166 11.33 -8.96 2.86
N TRP A 167 10.33 -9.43 3.58
CA TRP A 167 9.53 -8.64 4.52
C TRP A 167 9.01 -9.48 5.68
N PHE A 168 8.44 -8.84 6.68
CA PHE A 168 7.85 -9.48 7.85
C PHE A 168 6.33 -9.64 7.64
N PRO A 169 5.77 -10.85 7.46
CA PRO A 169 4.35 -11.06 7.25
C PRO A 169 3.58 -11.16 8.58
N GLY A 170 2.25 -11.02 8.52
CA GLY A 170 1.34 -11.43 9.58
C GLY A 170 1.54 -10.72 10.92
N GLY A 171 1.81 -9.43 10.90
CA GLY A 171 2.00 -8.65 12.11
C GLY A 171 3.41 -8.72 12.72
N LEU A 172 4.34 -9.49 12.15
CA LEU A 172 5.74 -9.53 12.56
C LEU A 172 6.46 -8.23 12.22
N THR A 173 7.48 -7.90 13.02
CA THR A 173 8.44 -6.82 12.77
C THR A 173 9.87 -7.32 13.00
N GLY A 174 10.85 -6.48 12.72
CA GLY A 174 12.26 -6.75 13.04
C GLY A 174 12.60 -6.63 14.52
N HIS A 175 11.67 -6.20 15.40
CA HIS A 175 11.93 -5.97 16.81
C HIS A 175 11.01 -6.82 17.68
N ILE A 176 11.59 -7.63 18.56
CA ILE A 176 10.88 -8.49 19.50
C ILE A 176 9.94 -7.66 20.38
N GLY A 177 8.69 -8.10 20.50
CA GLY A 177 7.64 -7.43 21.28
C GLY A 177 6.94 -6.27 20.54
N ILE A 178 7.46 -5.80 19.42
CA ILE A 178 6.77 -4.82 18.57
C ILE A 178 5.99 -5.56 17.48
N LYS A 179 4.72 -5.21 17.31
CA LYS A 179 3.82 -5.80 16.32
C LYS A 179 3.41 -4.77 15.27
N ARG A 180 3.09 -5.24 14.06
CA ARG A 180 2.50 -4.42 12.99
C ARG A 180 0.99 -4.62 12.96
N LEU A 181 0.24 -3.54 12.84
CA LEU A 181 -1.18 -3.64 12.52
C LEU A 181 -1.33 -3.98 11.04
N MET A 182 -2.10 -5.02 10.74
CA MET A 182 -2.39 -5.45 9.36
C MET A 182 -3.59 -4.67 8.80
N PRO A 183 -3.65 -4.44 7.48
CA PRO A 183 -4.86 -3.92 6.83
C PRO A 183 -6.07 -4.77 7.18
N ASN A 184 -7.26 -4.16 7.23
CA ASN A 184 -8.53 -4.80 7.55
C ASN A 184 -8.66 -5.33 8.99
N PHE A 185 -7.69 -4.95 9.85
CA PHE A 185 -7.76 -5.18 11.29
C PHE A 185 -7.77 -3.85 12.00
N TYR A 186 -8.53 -3.74 13.08
CA TYR A 186 -8.35 -2.66 14.03
C TYR A 186 -7.54 -3.10 15.24
N LEU A 187 -6.85 -2.16 15.86
CA LEU A 187 -6.23 -2.30 17.17
C LEU A 187 -7.19 -1.73 18.22
N ASP A 188 -7.60 -2.54 19.16
CA ASP A 188 -8.35 -2.09 20.33
C ASP A 188 -7.40 -1.42 21.33
N LEU A 189 -7.71 -0.18 21.75
CA LEU A 189 -6.87 0.57 22.69
C LEU A 189 -7.12 0.21 24.14
N GLU A 190 -8.14 -0.60 24.45
CA GLU A 190 -8.42 -1.03 25.81
C GLU A 190 -7.59 -2.23 26.23
N ASP A 191 -7.35 -3.18 25.33
CA ASP A 191 -6.58 -4.40 25.63
C ASP A 191 -5.38 -4.65 24.73
N PHE A 192 -5.20 -3.82 23.69
CA PHE A 192 -4.16 -3.92 22.66
C PHE A 192 -4.20 -5.23 21.88
N SER A 193 -5.39 -5.80 21.73
CA SER A 193 -5.68 -6.90 20.81
C SER A 193 -6.03 -6.38 19.40
N THR A 194 -5.94 -7.24 18.39
CA THR A 194 -6.30 -6.91 17.02
C THR A 194 -7.43 -7.78 16.52
N HIS A 195 -8.39 -7.20 15.84
CA HIS A 195 -9.58 -7.88 15.34
C HIS A 195 -9.81 -7.54 13.89
N ARG A 196 -10.22 -8.54 13.09
CA ARG A 196 -10.68 -8.32 11.71
C ARG A 196 -12.01 -7.55 11.72
N HIS A 197 -12.08 -6.49 10.94
CA HIS A 197 -13.32 -5.74 10.72
C HIS A 197 -13.81 -5.82 9.27
N TRP A 198 -12.95 -6.27 8.33
CA TRP A 198 -13.31 -6.43 6.93
C TRP A 198 -12.42 -7.48 6.23
N PRO A 199 -12.93 -8.22 5.24
CA PRO A 199 -14.36 -8.47 5.07
C PRO A 199 -14.87 -9.36 6.21
N ILE A 200 -16.13 -9.19 6.60
CA ILE A 200 -16.81 -10.09 7.56
C ILE A 200 -17.52 -11.20 6.79
N GLU A 201 -18.03 -10.86 5.60
CA GLU A 201 -18.66 -11.79 4.67
C GLU A 201 -17.98 -11.72 3.31
N PRO A 202 -18.08 -12.77 2.48
CA PRO A 202 -17.53 -12.73 1.12
C PRO A 202 -18.11 -11.56 0.32
N VAL A 203 -17.23 -10.86 -0.42
CA VAL A 203 -17.66 -9.83 -1.37
C VAL A 203 -18.46 -10.53 -2.48
N GLY A 204 -19.72 -10.11 -2.67
CA GLY A 204 -20.60 -10.67 -3.68
C GLY A 204 -20.10 -10.41 -5.10
N GLU A 205 -20.35 -11.37 -6.01
CA GLU A 205 -19.96 -11.21 -7.41
C GLU A 205 -20.91 -10.23 -8.12
N THR A 206 -20.34 -9.30 -8.90
CA THR A 206 -21.12 -8.32 -9.64
C THR A 206 -21.90 -8.95 -10.79
N SER A 207 -23.14 -8.49 -11.00
CA SER A 207 -23.96 -8.86 -12.17
C SER A 207 -23.60 -8.06 -13.43
N ASP A 208 -22.94 -6.90 -13.29
CA ASP A 208 -22.50 -6.05 -14.40
C ASP A 208 -21.03 -5.64 -14.24
N PRO A 209 -20.09 -6.44 -14.77
CA PRO A 209 -18.68 -6.12 -14.72
C PRO A 209 -18.29 -4.79 -15.40
N SER A 210 -19.04 -4.36 -16.45
CA SER A 210 -18.73 -3.09 -17.13
C SER A 210 -19.10 -1.88 -16.28
N ASP A 211 -20.25 -1.89 -15.61
CA ASP A 211 -20.66 -0.86 -14.65
C ASP A 211 -19.70 -0.81 -13.45
N THR A 212 -19.25 -1.98 -12.99
CA THR A 212 -18.22 -2.06 -11.94
C THR A 212 -16.87 -1.47 -12.39
N CYS A 213 -16.47 -1.65 -13.66
CA CYS A 213 -15.30 -0.96 -14.22
C CYS A 213 -15.51 0.56 -14.29
N GLN A 214 -16.72 1.03 -14.57
CA GLN A 214 -17.04 2.46 -14.54
C GLN A 214 -16.94 3.03 -13.12
N THR A 215 -17.42 2.29 -12.13
CA THR A 215 -17.26 2.65 -10.71
C THR A 215 -15.78 2.78 -10.34
N LEU A 216 -14.95 1.79 -10.70
CA LEU A 216 -13.51 1.83 -10.47
C LEU A 216 -12.83 3.02 -11.15
N LEU A 217 -13.22 3.31 -12.40
CA LEU A 217 -12.72 4.46 -13.16
C LEU A 217 -13.05 5.78 -12.46
N ASN A 218 -14.27 5.92 -11.96
CA ASN A 218 -14.73 7.11 -11.25
C ASN A 218 -13.98 7.31 -9.93
N GLU A 219 -13.79 6.25 -9.12
CA GLU A 219 -13.03 6.31 -7.86
C GLU A 219 -11.59 6.78 -8.10
N ILE A 220 -10.90 6.20 -9.10
CA ILE A 220 -9.55 6.61 -9.48
C ILE A 220 -9.54 8.09 -9.91
N GLY A 221 -10.44 8.47 -10.81
CA GLY A 221 -10.51 9.83 -11.36
C GLY A 221 -10.82 10.88 -10.31
N ASN A 222 -11.76 10.60 -9.40
CA ASN A 222 -12.12 11.51 -8.32
C ASN A 222 -10.93 11.75 -7.37
N THR A 223 -10.27 10.69 -6.92
CA THR A 223 -9.10 10.83 -6.05
C THR A 223 -8.02 11.71 -6.70
N VAL A 224 -7.62 11.41 -7.95
CA VAL A 224 -6.56 12.16 -8.64
C VAL A 224 -6.97 13.62 -8.89
N ARG A 225 -8.23 13.87 -9.26
CA ARG A 225 -8.74 15.22 -9.49
C ARG A 225 -8.65 16.08 -8.24
N HIS A 226 -9.10 15.58 -7.09
CA HIS A 226 -9.04 16.30 -5.83
C HIS A 226 -7.60 16.59 -5.39
N LEU A 227 -6.66 15.70 -5.65
CA LEU A 227 -5.25 16.01 -5.43
C LEU A 227 -4.79 17.18 -6.30
N THR A 228 -5.22 17.29 -7.57
CA THR A 228 -4.86 18.42 -8.46
C THR A 228 -5.49 19.76 -8.06
N GLU A 229 -6.57 19.72 -7.32
CA GLU A 229 -7.25 20.92 -6.78
C GLU A 229 -6.55 21.41 -5.51
N HIS A 230 -5.84 20.53 -4.82
CA HIS A 230 -5.17 20.83 -3.56
C HIS A 230 -3.66 21.15 -3.73
N GLY A 231 -3.02 20.58 -4.75
CA GLY A 231 -1.57 20.78 -4.95
C GLY A 231 -1.07 20.28 -6.30
N THR A 232 0.25 20.31 -6.45
CA THR A 232 0.95 19.84 -7.64
C THR A 232 1.08 18.31 -7.62
N VAL A 233 0.68 17.66 -8.70
CA VAL A 233 0.64 16.18 -8.78
C VAL A 233 1.59 15.68 -9.86
N SER A 234 2.47 14.75 -9.49
CA SER A 234 3.21 13.90 -10.41
C SER A 234 2.56 12.52 -10.48
N VAL A 235 2.38 12.00 -11.69
CA VAL A 235 1.76 10.70 -11.95
C VAL A 235 2.75 9.78 -12.64
N ALA A 236 2.97 8.57 -12.11
CA ALA A 236 3.78 7.57 -12.78
C ALA A 236 3.14 7.21 -14.13
N LEU A 237 3.90 7.33 -15.22
CA LEU A 237 3.51 6.89 -16.55
C LEU A 237 4.43 5.77 -17.01
N THR A 238 3.88 4.59 -17.22
CA THR A 238 4.61 3.38 -17.63
C THR A 238 3.85 2.61 -18.72
N ALA A 239 4.43 1.54 -19.21
CA ALA A 239 3.73 0.58 -20.04
C ALA A 239 2.76 -0.33 -19.23
N GLY A 240 2.67 -0.14 -17.91
CA GLY A 240 1.92 -0.98 -16.98
C GLY A 240 0.40 -0.83 -17.08
N ASN A 241 -0.29 -1.80 -16.52
CA ASN A 241 -1.75 -1.86 -16.49
C ASN A 241 -2.33 -0.74 -15.60
N GLU A 242 -1.85 -0.63 -14.38
CA GLU A 242 -2.36 0.25 -13.34
C GLU A 242 -2.20 1.73 -13.71
N THR A 243 -1.00 2.11 -14.15
CA THR A 243 -0.74 3.49 -14.59
C THR A 243 -1.54 3.86 -15.84
N ARG A 244 -1.88 2.86 -16.70
CA ARG A 244 -2.76 3.06 -17.83
C ARG A 244 -4.22 3.30 -17.40
N MET A 245 -4.71 2.62 -16.37
CA MET A 245 -6.04 2.87 -15.79
C MET A 245 -6.09 4.27 -15.15
N ILE A 246 -5.05 4.67 -14.42
CA ILE A 246 -4.95 6.01 -13.81
C ILE A 246 -4.95 7.10 -14.89
N LEU A 247 -4.18 6.92 -15.96
CA LEU A 247 -4.19 7.85 -17.09
C LEU A 247 -5.56 7.93 -17.74
N ALA A 248 -6.24 6.79 -17.98
CA ALA A 248 -7.57 6.75 -18.56
C ALA A 248 -8.61 7.49 -17.70
N ALA A 249 -8.56 7.31 -16.38
CA ALA A 249 -9.41 7.99 -15.43
C ALA A 249 -9.14 9.51 -15.32
N SER A 250 -7.97 9.95 -15.77
CA SER A 250 -7.54 11.35 -15.70
C SER A 250 -7.70 12.12 -17.00
N LYS A 251 -8.34 11.55 -18.04
CA LYS A 251 -8.44 12.12 -19.40
C LYS A 251 -8.81 13.60 -19.40
N ASP A 252 -9.87 13.97 -18.69
CA ASP A 252 -10.47 15.31 -18.75
C ASP A 252 -9.63 16.40 -18.09
N PHE A 253 -8.68 16.01 -17.23
CA PHE A 253 -7.79 16.95 -16.51
C PHE A 253 -6.30 16.56 -16.62
N ALA A 254 -5.94 15.71 -17.60
CA ALA A 254 -4.57 15.26 -17.83
C ALA A 254 -3.58 16.43 -18.05
N ASN A 255 -4.05 17.55 -18.56
CA ASN A 255 -3.27 18.78 -18.74
C ASN A 255 -2.84 19.46 -17.44
N LYS A 256 -3.47 19.14 -16.30
CA LYS A 256 -3.10 19.63 -14.95
C LYS A 256 -2.01 18.75 -14.31
N LEU A 257 -1.79 17.54 -14.80
CA LEU A 257 -0.87 16.56 -14.26
C LEU A 257 0.53 16.69 -14.85
N ASN A 258 1.53 16.27 -14.08
CA ASN A 258 2.91 16.10 -14.54
C ASN A 258 3.21 14.60 -14.56
N PHE A 259 3.36 14.02 -15.75
CA PHE A 259 3.67 12.61 -15.90
C PHE A 259 5.15 12.37 -15.81
N VAL A 260 5.55 11.29 -15.12
CA VAL A 260 6.96 10.96 -14.90
C VAL A 260 7.24 9.49 -15.20
N THR A 261 8.40 9.21 -15.78
CA THR A 261 8.88 7.86 -16.02
C THR A 261 10.32 7.74 -15.58
N VAL A 262 10.65 6.73 -14.77
CA VAL A 262 12.04 6.49 -14.36
C VAL A 262 12.83 5.89 -15.52
N ASN A 263 13.91 6.55 -15.90
CA ASN A 263 14.84 6.09 -16.93
C ASN A 263 16.00 5.32 -16.27
N ALA A 264 15.85 4.01 -16.19
CA ALA A 264 16.86 3.10 -15.67
C ALA A 264 17.40 2.19 -16.79
N ASP A 265 18.65 1.71 -16.64
CA ASP A 265 19.28 0.78 -17.59
C ASP A 265 18.78 -0.65 -17.36
N THR A 266 17.48 -0.86 -17.55
CA THR A 266 16.84 -2.18 -17.46
C THR A 266 15.91 -2.41 -18.64
N HIS A 267 15.67 -3.69 -18.98
CA HIS A 267 14.74 -4.04 -20.04
C HIS A 267 13.30 -3.57 -19.76
N ALA A 268 12.85 -3.64 -18.51
CA ALA A 268 11.53 -3.16 -18.13
C ALA A 268 11.42 -1.64 -18.30
N ALA A 269 12.38 -0.89 -17.76
CA ALA A 269 12.42 0.57 -17.90
C ALA A 269 12.48 1.02 -19.38
N SER A 270 13.15 0.27 -20.27
CA SER A 270 13.16 0.58 -21.70
C SER A 270 11.76 0.47 -22.33
N ILE A 271 10.93 -0.48 -21.91
CA ILE A 271 9.54 -0.60 -22.36
C ILE A 271 8.74 0.61 -21.85
N ASP A 272 8.90 0.94 -20.57
CA ASP A 272 8.20 2.06 -19.95
C ASP A 272 8.54 3.39 -20.62
N VAL A 273 9.83 3.68 -20.81
CA VAL A 273 10.31 4.91 -21.44
C VAL A 273 9.75 5.07 -22.86
N ILE A 274 9.78 4.01 -23.68
CA ILE A 274 9.30 4.07 -25.06
C ILE A 274 7.80 4.35 -25.08
N HIS A 275 6.99 3.56 -24.38
CA HIS A 275 5.54 3.70 -24.43
C HIS A 275 5.05 4.97 -23.74
N ALA A 276 5.63 5.34 -22.59
CA ALA A 276 5.27 6.58 -21.92
C ALA A 276 5.58 7.80 -22.80
N SER A 277 6.75 7.84 -23.45
CA SER A 277 7.11 8.93 -24.35
C SER A 277 6.20 9.01 -25.58
N ASP A 278 5.85 7.86 -26.16
CA ASP A 278 4.93 7.81 -27.32
C ASP A 278 3.51 8.28 -26.94
N ILE A 279 2.99 7.82 -25.79
CA ILE A 279 1.70 8.25 -25.25
C ILE A 279 1.72 9.76 -24.96
N ALA A 280 2.75 10.23 -24.28
CA ALA A 280 2.87 11.64 -23.91
C ALA A 280 2.92 12.53 -25.17
N LYS A 281 3.71 12.17 -26.18
CA LYS A 281 3.78 12.87 -27.44
C LYS A 281 2.44 12.86 -28.18
N ARG A 282 1.78 11.69 -28.25
CA ARG A 282 0.52 11.51 -28.99
C ARG A 282 -0.60 12.35 -28.39
N PHE A 283 -0.68 12.41 -27.08
CA PHE A 283 -1.77 13.08 -26.37
C PHE A 283 -1.41 14.46 -25.79
N GLY A 284 -0.20 14.96 -26.07
CA GLY A 284 0.24 16.29 -25.64
C GLY A 284 0.40 16.40 -24.11
N LEU A 285 0.80 15.33 -23.43
CA LEU A 285 0.95 15.31 -21.98
C LEU A 285 2.26 15.97 -21.55
N LYS A 286 2.25 16.64 -20.39
CA LYS A 286 3.48 17.11 -19.72
C LYS A 286 4.22 15.90 -19.15
N HIS A 287 5.30 15.48 -19.78
CA HIS A 287 6.03 14.26 -19.43
C HIS A 287 7.52 14.52 -19.23
N GLU A 288 8.06 13.95 -18.16
CA GLU A 288 9.47 14.04 -17.77
C GLU A 288 10.07 12.63 -17.59
N LEU A 289 11.28 12.43 -18.13
CA LEU A 289 12.09 11.24 -17.85
C LEU A 289 13.02 11.55 -16.68
N ILE A 290 12.83 10.83 -15.56
CA ILE A 290 13.62 11.02 -14.36
C ILE A 290 14.79 10.03 -14.38
N PRO A 291 16.06 10.48 -14.22
CA PRO A 291 17.19 9.57 -14.12
C PRO A 291 17.10 8.75 -12.82
N LEU A 292 17.49 7.49 -12.88
CA LEU A 292 17.65 6.67 -11.69
C LEU A 292 18.80 7.24 -10.84
N VAL A 293 18.49 7.67 -9.62
CA VAL A 293 19.43 8.16 -8.63
C VAL A 293 19.68 7.10 -7.57
N LYS A 294 20.93 6.87 -7.20
CA LYS A 294 21.29 5.91 -6.16
C LYS A 294 21.74 6.61 -4.89
N ALA A 295 21.26 6.12 -3.77
CA ALA A 295 21.72 6.50 -2.44
C ALA A 295 23.16 6.01 -2.22
N ASP A 296 23.94 6.79 -1.49
CA ASP A 296 25.16 6.31 -0.83
C ASP A 296 24.82 5.47 0.41
N ASN A 297 25.83 4.93 1.08
CA ASN A 297 25.61 4.07 2.25
C ASN A 297 24.97 4.83 3.41
N ALA A 298 25.29 6.09 3.63
CA ALA A 298 24.76 6.89 4.73
C ALA A 298 23.26 7.19 4.51
N ALA A 299 22.87 7.55 3.29
CA ALA A 299 21.48 7.74 2.92
C ALA A 299 20.68 6.42 2.98
N ALA A 300 21.31 5.32 2.57
CA ALA A 300 20.70 3.98 2.67
C ALA A 300 20.45 3.56 4.12
N ASP A 301 21.39 3.82 5.04
CA ASP A 301 21.23 3.50 6.47
C ASP A 301 20.17 4.39 7.12
N GLU A 302 20.13 5.69 6.79
CA GLU A 302 19.07 6.60 7.24
C GLU A 302 17.68 6.12 6.77
N TRP A 303 17.54 5.73 5.50
CA TRP A 303 16.30 5.21 4.94
C TRP A 303 15.82 3.94 5.66
N ARG A 304 16.74 2.99 5.97
CA ARG A 304 16.41 1.79 6.75
C ARG A 304 15.90 2.14 8.15
N SER A 305 16.59 3.06 8.83
CA SER A 305 16.24 3.47 10.19
C SER A 305 14.88 4.17 10.25
N ARG A 306 14.56 5.00 9.25
CA ARG A 306 13.26 5.66 9.11
C ARG A 306 12.11 4.68 8.93
N ASN A 307 12.33 3.55 8.26
CA ASN A 307 11.34 2.49 8.09
C ASN A 307 11.38 1.44 9.23
N GLY A 308 12.09 1.69 10.32
CA GLY A 308 12.18 0.76 11.44
C GLY A 308 12.76 -0.60 11.07
N TYR A 309 13.63 -0.66 10.05
CA TYR A 309 14.28 -1.88 9.56
C TYR A 309 13.32 -2.99 9.12
N CYS A 310 12.13 -2.63 8.66
CA CYS A 310 11.09 -3.60 8.31
C CYS A 310 11.15 -4.08 6.86
N PHE A 311 11.90 -3.43 6.00
CA PHE A 311 12.04 -3.73 4.58
C PHE A 311 13.39 -3.26 4.03
N GLY A 312 13.84 -3.88 2.93
CA GLY A 312 15.11 -3.56 2.27
C GLY A 312 14.99 -3.61 0.74
N GLY A 313 15.86 -4.38 0.12
CA GLY A 313 15.88 -4.59 -1.33
C GLY A 313 16.36 -3.38 -2.13
N PRO A 314 15.99 -3.28 -3.41
CA PRO A 314 16.43 -2.19 -4.29
C PRO A 314 15.97 -0.80 -3.85
N HIS A 315 14.89 -0.71 -3.09
CA HIS A 315 14.36 0.57 -2.59
C HIS A 315 15.38 1.31 -1.72
N ILE A 316 16.15 0.60 -0.90
CA ILE A 316 17.21 1.17 -0.06
C ILE A 316 18.15 2.08 -0.86
N TYR A 317 18.47 1.70 -2.09
CA TYR A 317 19.42 2.44 -2.92
C TYR A 317 18.75 3.33 -3.97
N ASN A 318 17.50 3.07 -4.32
CA ASN A 318 16.82 3.78 -5.40
C ASN A 318 15.85 4.86 -4.92
N HIS A 319 15.61 4.95 -3.60
CA HIS A 319 14.69 5.92 -3.03
C HIS A 319 14.95 7.39 -3.44
N PRO A 320 16.20 7.87 -3.64
CA PRO A 320 16.42 9.27 -4.01
C PRO A 320 15.83 9.62 -5.39
N THR A 321 15.50 8.63 -6.22
CA THR A 321 14.87 8.86 -7.53
C THR A 321 13.52 9.55 -7.39
N ILE A 322 12.67 9.12 -6.45
CA ILE A 322 11.38 9.76 -6.20
C ILE A 322 11.54 11.01 -5.34
N ALA A 323 12.48 11.01 -4.39
CA ALA A 323 12.80 12.20 -3.61
C ALA A 323 13.27 13.39 -4.48
N ALA A 324 13.74 13.16 -5.71
CA ALA A 324 14.01 14.22 -6.67
C ALA A 324 12.74 15.01 -7.06
N LEU A 325 11.56 14.46 -6.86
CA LEU A 325 10.26 15.11 -7.09
C LEU A 325 9.73 15.89 -5.87
N LYS A 326 10.55 16.10 -4.84
CA LYS A 326 10.15 16.75 -3.58
C LYS A 326 9.56 18.17 -3.72
N ALA A 327 9.74 18.80 -4.88
CA ALA A 327 9.11 20.09 -5.21
C ALA A 327 7.62 19.92 -5.63
N ARG A 328 7.13 18.69 -5.71
CA ARG A 328 5.72 18.34 -5.94
C ARG A 328 5.07 17.99 -4.61
N ASP A 329 3.76 18.26 -4.49
CA ASP A 329 3.04 17.95 -3.27
C ASP A 329 2.69 16.46 -3.20
N TYR A 330 2.28 15.88 -4.35
CA TYR A 330 1.82 14.50 -4.45
C TYR A 330 2.53 13.73 -5.56
N PHE A 331 2.78 12.44 -5.28
CA PHE A 331 3.13 11.44 -6.27
C PHE A 331 2.03 10.37 -6.35
N VAL A 332 1.54 10.11 -7.55
CA VAL A 332 0.47 9.13 -7.79
C VAL A 332 1.06 7.88 -8.45
N GLY A 333 1.01 6.79 -7.72
CA GLY A 333 1.48 5.47 -8.14
C GLY A 333 0.35 4.47 -8.40
N GLY A 334 0.68 3.30 -8.95
CA GLY A 334 -0.27 2.27 -9.37
C GLY A 334 -0.40 1.07 -8.42
N LEU A 335 0.11 1.13 -7.19
CA LEU A 335 -0.05 0.02 -6.24
C LEU A 335 -1.52 -0.22 -5.90
N GLY A 336 -1.87 -1.44 -5.52
CA GLY A 336 -3.24 -1.87 -5.20
C GLY A 336 -3.99 -2.53 -6.36
N GLY A 337 -3.64 -2.24 -7.61
CA GLY A 337 -4.27 -2.85 -8.79
C GLY A 337 -4.02 -4.35 -8.95
N GLU A 338 -3.05 -4.88 -8.25
CA GLU A 338 -2.76 -6.32 -8.18
C GLU A 338 -3.92 -7.15 -7.63
N ILE A 339 -4.77 -6.56 -6.80
CA ILE A 339 -6.00 -7.20 -6.29
C ILE A 339 -6.91 -7.58 -7.46
N GLY A 340 -7.10 -6.67 -8.42
CA GLY A 340 -7.87 -6.92 -9.64
C GLY A 340 -7.22 -7.88 -10.64
N ARG A 341 -5.98 -8.34 -10.36
CA ARG A 341 -5.24 -9.29 -11.23
C ARG A 341 -5.14 -10.70 -10.67
N ALA A 342 -5.82 -11.01 -9.57
CA ALA A 342 -5.76 -12.33 -8.92
C ALA A 342 -4.30 -12.80 -8.73
N PHE A 343 -3.45 -11.96 -8.13
CA PHE A 343 -1.99 -12.06 -8.18
C PHE A 343 -1.44 -13.40 -7.64
N PHE A 344 -2.06 -13.95 -6.58
CA PHE A 344 -1.64 -15.21 -5.98
C PHE A 344 -2.34 -16.44 -6.54
N TRP A 345 -3.34 -16.26 -7.43
CA TRP A 345 -4.01 -17.41 -8.02
C TRP A 345 -3.09 -18.14 -9.00
N ARG A 346 -3.20 -19.45 -9.03
CA ARG A 346 -2.57 -20.34 -10.01
C ARG A 346 -3.63 -20.91 -10.96
N PRO A 347 -3.25 -21.38 -12.16
CA PRO A 347 -4.21 -21.90 -13.12
C PRO A 347 -5.09 -23.06 -12.61
N ASP A 348 -4.63 -23.78 -11.61
CA ASP A 348 -5.32 -24.96 -11.06
C ASP A 348 -6.09 -24.62 -9.77
N ASP A 349 -6.11 -23.34 -9.32
CA ASP A 349 -6.84 -22.94 -8.13
C ASP A 349 -8.33 -22.82 -8.44
N THR A 350 -9.14 -23.32 -7.51
CA THR A 350 -10.60 -23.20 -7.47
C THR A 350 -11.04 -22.65 -6.12
N ARG A 351 -12.32 -22.39 -5.95
CA ARG A 351 -12.90 -21.95 -4.66
C ARG A 351 -12.72 -22.99 -3.55
N GLU A 352 -12.51 -24.27 -3.91
CA GLU A 352 -12.37 -25.41 -2.99
C GLU A 352 -10.90 -25.85 -2.80
N THR A 353 -9.93 -25.12 -3.35
CA THR A 353 -8.49 -25.40 -3.19
C THR A 353 -8.13 -25.43 -1.71
N LYS A 354 -7.50 -26.51 -1.24
CA LYS A 354 -7.06 -26.59 0.16
C LYS A 354 -5.87 -25.66 0.40
N LEU A 355 -6.04 -24.75 1.32
CA LEU A 355 -5.03 -23.81 1.78
C LEU A 355 -4.66 -24.11 3.22
N ASP A 356 -3.36 -24.16 3.48
CA ASP A 356 -2.75 -24.23 4.81
C ASP A 356 -1.66 -23.15 4.93
N ALA A 357 -1.13 -22.97 6.11
CA ALA A 357 -0.09 -21.96 6.36
C ALA A 357 1.16 -22.18 5.48
N GLY A 358 1.53 -23.41 5.21
CA GLY A 358 2.65 -23.75 4.31
C GLY A 358 2.38 -23.33 2.87
N THR A 359 1.16 -23.59 2.37
CA THR A 359 0.72 -23.17 1.05
C THR A 359 0.71 -21.65 0.91
N ILE A 360 0.16 -20.93 1.87
CA ILE A 360 0.16 -19.45 1.87
C ILE A 360 1.60 -18.93 1.93
N THR A 361 2.46 -19.45 2.83
CA THR A 361 3.88 -19.06 2.90
C THR A 361 4.59 -19.24 1.56
N ALA A 362 4.32 -20.37 0.88
CA ALA A 362 4.87 -20.63 -0.45
C ALA A 362 4.32 -19.66 -1.54
N ARG A 363 3.06 -19.18 -1.41
CA ARG A 363 2.50 -18.15 -2.31
C ARG A 363 3.16 -16.78 -2.08
N LEU A 364 3.47 -16.47 -0.84
CA LEU A 364 4.24 -15.28 -0.47
C LEU A 364 5.70 -15.35 -1.00
N GLY A 365 6.17 -16.52 -1.39
CA GLY A 365 7.58 -16.72 -1.81
C GLY A 365 8.56 -16.68 -0.65
N MET A 366 8.09 -16.91 0.57
CA MET A 366 8.88 -16.83 1.80
C MET A 366 9.47 -18.17 2.21
N PRO A 367 10.61 -18.17 2.91
CA PRO A 367 11.13 -19.38 3.55
C PRO A 367 10.23 -19.79 4.74
N ILE A 368 10.10 -21.09 4.96
CA ILE A 368 9.30 -21.65 6.06
C ILE A 368 10.11 -21.62 7.35
N SER A 369 9.62 -20.88 8.35
CA SER A 369 10.13 -20.91 9.74
C SER A 369 8.98 -21.04 10.72
N LYS A 370 9.29 -21.38 11.97
CA LYS A 370 8.27 -21.46 13.03
C LYS A 370 7.51 -20.14 13.16
N ALA A 371 8.22 -19.02 13.27
CA ALA A 371 7.62 -17.68 13.45
C ALA A 371 6.69 -17.31 12.27
N VAL A 372 7.14 -17.51 11.02
CA VAL A 372 6.32 -17.22 9.83
C VAL A 372 5.10 -18.14 9.77
N THR A 373 5.29 -19.45 9.99
CA THR A 373 4.18 -20.41 9.93
C THR A 373 3.13 -20.11 11.00
N GLU A 374 3.55 -19.77 12.21
CA GLU A 374 2.65 -19.40 13.30
C GLU A 374 1.88 -18.11 12.98
N ALA A 375 2.56 -17.06 12.53
CA ALA A 375 1.91 -15.80 12.14
C ALA A 375 0.91 -15.99 11.00
N VAL A 376 1.27 -16.79 9.98
CA VAL A 376 0.37 -17.10 8.86
C VAL A 376 -0.79 -18.00 9.31
N SER A 377 -0.59 -18.94 10.24
CA SER A 377 -1.66 -19.78 10.79
C SER A 377 -2.69 -18.93 11.56
N ILE A 378 -2.24 -18.04 12.45
CA ILE A 378 -3.12 -17.12 13.19
C ILE A 378 -3.94 -16.25 12.25
N TRP A 379 -3.31 -15.78 11.17
CA TRP A 379 -4.01 -15.01 10.14
C TRP A 379 -5.03 -15.88 9.38
N LEU A 380 -4.65 -17.10 8.99
CA LEU A 380 -5.49 -18.02 8.21
C LEU A 380 -6.74 -18.44 9.00
N ASP A 381 -6.62 -18.63 10.31
CA ASP A 381 -7.76 -18.95 11.19
C ASP A 381 -8.84 -17.85 11.15
N GLN A 382 -8.46 -16.62 10.87
CA GLN A 382 -9.39 -15.48 10.74
C GLN A 382 -9.98 -15.32 9.33
N THR A 383 -9.65 -16.22 8.41
CA THR A 383 -10.24 -16.27 7.07
C THR A 383 -11.23 -17.43 6.91
N GLN A 384 -11.59 -18.11 8.01
CA GLN A 384 -12.59 -19.16 8.01
C GLN A 384 -13.94 -18.62 7.53
N GLY A 385 -14.58 -19.35 6.61
CA GLY A 385 -15.84 -18.93 5.97
C GLY A 385 -15.65 -18.28 4.59
N PHE A 386 -14.42 -17.91 4.21
CA PHE A 386 -14.13 -17.48 2.84
C PHE A 386 -13.68 -18.66 1.96
N ASP A 387 -14.02 -18.58 0.67
CA ASP A 387 -13.47 -19.51 -0.31
C ASP A 387 -11.96 -19.27 -0.53
N SER A 388 -11.31 -20.25 -1.14
CA SER A 388 -9.85 -20.22 -1.29
C SER A 388 -9.34 -19.12 -2.22
N LEU A 389 -10.12 -18.69 -3.22
CA LEU A 389 -9.73 -17.60 -4.10
C LEU A 389 -9.77 -16.26 -3.35
N THR A 390 -10.83 -16.04 -2.57
CA THR A 390 -10.94 -14.88 -1.66
C THR A 390 -9.81 -14.88 -0.63
N THR A 391 -9.54 -16.02 0.00
CA THR A 391 -8.42 -16.15 0.96
C THR A 391 -7.06 -15.81 0.32
N LEU A 392 -6.81 -16.20 -0.94
CA LEU A 392 -5.58 -15.84 -1.65
C LEU A 392 -5.51 -14.33 -1.96
N ASP A 393 -6.62 -13.68 -2.26
CA ASP A 393 -6.67 -12.23 -2.45
C ASP A 393 -6.38 -11.48 -1.15
N LEU A 394 -6.98 -11.93 -0.04
CA LEU A 394 -6.71 -11.38 1.30
C LEU A 394 -5.25 -11.63 1.72
N ALA A 395 -4.68 -12.80 1.40
CA ALA A 395 -3.26 -13.05 1.65
C ALA A 395 -2.36 -12.06 0.90
N TYR A 396 -2.69 -11.71 -0.34
CA TYR A 396 -1.96 -10.69 -1.07
C TYR A 396 -2.11 -9.30 -0.43
N LEU A 397 -3.32 -8.89 -0.10
CA LEU A 397 -3.63 -7.60 0.47
C LEU A 397 -2.99 -7.42 1.87
N GLU A 398 -3.18 -8.39 2.74
CA GLU A 398 -2.88 -8.27 4.18
C GLU A 398 -1.45 -8.73 4.53
N LEU A 399 -0.98 -9.83 3.94
CA LEU A 399 0.34 -10.39 4.26
C LEU A 399 1.46 -9.89 3.34
N ARG A 400 1.11 -9.32 2.16
CA ARG A 400 2.10 -8.77 1.24
C ARG A 400 1.97 -7.27 1.10
N MET A 401 0.87 -6.72 0.58
CA MET A 401 0.78 -5.30 0.29
C MET A 401 0.98 -4.44 1.54
N GLY A 402 0.25 -4.69 2.62
CA GLY A 402 0.41 -3.96 3.86
C GLY A 402 1.76 -4.16 4.56
N CYS A 403 2.42 -5.30 4.35
CA CYS A 403 3.67 -5.64 5.03
C CYS A 403 4.92 -5.39 4.16
N TRP A 404 4.78 -5.39 2.84
CA TRP A 404 5.86 -5.17 1.88
C TRP A 404 5.71 -3.83 1.16
N GLY A 405 4.58 -3.59 0.48
CA GLY A 405 4.38 -2.43 -0.38
C GLY A 405 4.37 -1.12 0.41
N PHE A 406 3.79 -1.11 1.60
CA PHE A 406 3.65 0.07 2.45
C PHE A 406 4.48 0.05 3.72
N ALA A 407 5.26 -0.99 3.96
CA ALA A 407 6.24 -1.01 5.05
C ALA A 407 7.27 0.14 4.95
N VAL A 408 7.44 0.71 3.76
CA VAL A 408 8.43 1.75 3.43
C VAL A 408 7.85 3.17 3.38
N SER A 409 6.62 3.38 3.82
CA SER A 409 5.91 4.66 3.72
C SER A 409 6.64 5.86 4.35
N TYR A 410 7.58 5.60 5.24
CA TYR A 410 8.33 6.64 5.96
C TYR A 410 9.78 6.80 5.50
N GLY A 411 10.22 6.07 4.50
CA GLY A 411 11.57 6.19 3.93
C GLY A 411 11.81 7.56 3.32
N ASP A 412 10.89 7.99 2.46
CA ASP A 412 10.81 9.33 1.88
C ASP A 412 9.35 9.76 1.87
N TYR A 413 8.97 10.67 2.75
CA TYR A 413 7.57 11.06 2.89
C TYR A 413 7.17 12.21 1.96
N THR A 414 8.10 12.85 1.29
CA THR A 414 7.82 13.96 0.36
C THR A 414 8.43 13.66 -1.01
N PRO A 415 7.63 13.68 -2.10
CA PRO A 415 6.20 13.99 -2.18
C PRO A 415 5.34 12.95 -1.46
N ILE A 416 4.12 13.34 -1.04
CA ILE A 416 3.18 12.40 -0.42
C ILE A 416 2.73 11.38 -1.47
N ASP A 417 2.96 10.09 -1.18
CA ASP A 417 2.64 8.99 -2.10
C ASP A 417 1.18 8.55 -1.94
N ILE A 418 0.41 8.63 -3.04
CA ILE A 418 -1.01 8.27 -3.08
C ILE A 418 -1.26 7.26 -4.20
N HIS A 419 -1.97 6.23 -3.87
CA HIS A 419 -2.35 5.17 -4.81
C HIS A 419 -3.88 5.13 -4.98
N PRO A 420 -4.44 5.72 -6.04
CA PRO A 420 -5.90 5.88 -6.18
C PRO A 420 -6.66 4.55 -6.39
N LEU A 421 -5.95 3.46 -6.64
CA LEU A 421 -6.52 2.09 -6.63
C LEU A 421 -6.74 1.55 -5.22
N ILE A 422 -6.24 2.27 -4.19
CA ILE A 422 -6.38 1.90 -2.78
C ILE A 422 -7.52 2.71 -2.17
N SER A 423 -8.68 2.12 -2.20
CA SER A 423 -9.86 2.53 -1.42
C SER A 423 -10.72 1.30 -1.19
N ARG A 424 -11.58 1.33 -0.19
CA ARG A 424 -12.53 0.24 0.06
C ARG A 424 -13.42 0.01 -1.16
N ARG A 425 -13.90 1.06 -1.80
CA ARG A 425 -14.74 0.98 -2.99
C ARG A 425 -13.99 0.35 -4.17
N SER A 426 -12.73 0.72 -4.40
CA SER A 426 -11.90 0.10 -5.44
C SER A 426 -11.67 -1.38 -5.16
N PHE A 427 -11.43 -1.76 -3.91
CA PHE A 427 -11.23 -3.18 -3.57
C PHE A 427 -12.51 -3.99 -3.69
N VAL A 428 -13.65 -3.47 -3.24
CA VAL A 428 -14.95 -4.13 -3.45
C VAL A 428 -15.22 -4.30 -4.94
N ALA A 429 -15.01 -3.27 -5.76
CA ALA A 429 -15.17 -3.34 -7.21
C ALA A 429 -14.25 -4.42 -7.83
N MET A 430 -12.98 -4.46 -7.47
CA MET A 430 -12.03 -5.45 -8.00
C MET A 430 -12.32 -6.88 -7.52
N LEU A 431 -12.71 -7.06 -6.25
CA LEU A 431 -13.01 -8.38 -5.66
C LEU A 431 -14.34 -8.94 -6.12
N SER A 432 -15.33 -8.09 -6.44
CA SER A 432 -16.63 -8.51 -6.96
C SER A 432 -16.58 -8.98 -8.43
N MET A 433 -15.47 -8.75 -9.14
CA MET A 433 -15.34 -9.19 -10.53
C MET A 433 -15.30 -10.71 -10.64
N PRO A 434 -16.04 -11.30 -11.62
CA PRO A 434 -15.94 -12.71 -11.91
C PRO A 434 -14.49 -13.15 -12.20
N PRO A 435 -14.10 -14.40 -11.86
CA PRO A 435 -12.74 -14.88 -12.04
C PRO A 435 -12.15 -14.67 -13.44
N GLU A 436 -12.93 -14.85 -14.48
CA GLU A 436 -12.48 -14.67 -15.87
C GLU A 436 -12.15 -13.20 -16.21
N TRP A 437 -12.68 -12.22 -15.47
CA TRP A 437 -12.36 -10.80 -15.62
C TRP A 437 -11.05 -10.42 -14.91
N ARG A 438 -10.61 -11.23 -13.96
CA ARG A 438 -9.43 -10.98 -13.12
C ARG A 438 -8.20 -11.75 -13.57
N VAL A 439 -8.38 -12.96 -14.12
CA VAL A 439 -7.27 -13.81 -14.55
C VAL A 439 -6.49 -13.17 -15.71
N MET A 440 -5.17 -13.07 -15.52
CA MET A 440 -4.28 -12.44 -16.50
C MET A 440 -4.09 -13.30 -17.76
N LYS A 441 -4.33 -12.70 -18.94
CA LYS A 441 -4.03 -13.29 -20.25
C LYS A 441 -3.19 -12.29 -21.05
N ASN A 442 -2.04 -12.73 -21.58
CA ASN A 442 -1.14 -11.85 -22.36
C ASN A 442 -0.74 -10.55 -21.66
N LEU A 443 -0.48 -10.59 -20.35
CA LEU A 443 -0.01 -9.50 -19.49
C LEU A 443 -1.10 -8.45 -19.13
N THR A 444 -2.35 -8.74 -19.37
CA THR A 444 -3.52 -7.91 -18.97
C THR A 444 -4.73 -8.81 -18.68
N ASN A 445 -5.86 -8.23 -18.33
CA ASN A 445 -7.12 -8.94 -18.14
C ASN A 445 -8.32 -8.11 -18.61
N PRO A 446 -9.54 -8.70 -18.74
CA PRO A 446 -10.72 -7.99 -19.22
C PRO A 446 -11.09 -6.76 -18.38
N MET A 447 -10.98 -6.82 -17.05
CA MET A 447 -11.27 -5.69 -16.15
C MET A 447 -10.40 -4.46 -16.48
N ILE A 448 -9.10 -4.64 -16.64
CA ILE A 448 -8.16 -3.55 -16.97
C ILE A 448 -8.49 -2.98 -18.34
N LEU A 449 -8.68 -3.86 -19.33
CA LEU A 449 -8.98 -3.43 -20.72
C LEU A 449 -10.29 -2.64 -20.78
N GLU A 450 -11.32 -3.09 -20.07
CA GLU A 450 -12.62 -2.43 -20.04
C GLU A 450 -12.53 -1.07 -19.31
N THR A 451 -11.86 -1.01 -18.16
CA THR A 451 -11.65 0.25 -17.43
C THR A 451 -10.93 1.29 -18.32
N VAL A 452 -9.88 0.88 -19.03
CA VAL A 452 -9.18 1.79 -19.96
C VAL A 452 -10.07 2.17 -21.15
N ARG A 453 -10.85 1.22 -21.70
CA ARG A 453 -11.76 1.46 -22.82
C ARG A 453 -12.84 2.49 -22.46
N LEU A 454 -13.40 2.41 -21.26
CA LEU A 454 -14.42 3.34 -20.77
C LEU A 454 -13.86 4.75 -20.57
N GLY A 455 -12.65 4.88 -20.02
CA GLY A 455 -12.04 6.19 -19.76
C GLY A 455 -11.37 6.82 -20.98
N TRP A 456 -10.51 6.06 -21.67
CA TRP A 456 -9.70 6.59 -22.78
C TRP A 456 -9.33 5.47 -23.76
N PRO A 457 -10.25 5.05 -24.66
CA PRO A 457 -10.06 3.86 -25.52
C PRO A 457 -8.82 3.91 -26.42
N GLU A 458 -8.39 5.09 -26.87
CA GLU A 458 -7.22 5.27 -27.73
C GLU A 458 -5.90 4.85 -27.05
N LEU A 459 -5.87 4.78 -25.71
CA LEU A 459 -4.72 4.28 -24.98
C LEU A 459 -4.46 2.78 -25.21
N LEU A 460 -5.46 2.01 -25.63
CA LEU A 460 -5.32 0.58 -25.92
C LEU A 460 -4.58 0.28 -27.23
N GLU A 461 -4.36 1.28 -28.08
CA GLU A 461 -3.54 1.14 -29.28
C GLU A 461 -2.05 0.96 -28.94
N THR A 462 -1.60 1.43 -27.76
CA THR A 462 -0.25 1.21 -27.26
C THR A 462 -0.18 -0.08 -26.44
N PRO A 463 0.73 -1.02 -26.74
CA PRO A 463 0.84 -2.30 -26.04
C PRO A 463 1.06 -2.14 -24.54
N LEU A 464 0.52 -3.08 -23.75
CA LEU A 464 0.70 -3.14 -22.29
C LEU A 464 1.84 -4.11 -21.95
N ASN A 465 2.79 -3.68 -21.11
CA ASN A 465 3.88 -4.50 -20.54
C ASN A 465 4.77 -5.26 -21.54
N LYS A 466 4.81 -4.82 -22.80
CA LYS A 466 5.63 -5.42 -23.88
C LYS A 466 5.93 -4.37 -24.94
N PHE A 467 6.96 -4.59 -25.79
CA PHE A 467 7.24 -3.69 -26.92
C PHE A 467 6.14 -3.70 -28.00
N GLY A 468 5.48 -4.84 -28.19
CA GLY A 468 4.48 -5.02 -29.26
C GLY A 468 5.09 -5.37 -30.62
N ASP A 469 6.39 -5.61 -30.73
CA ASP A 469 7.12 -5.89 -31.96
C ASP A 469 8.11 -7.07 -31.85
N HIS A 470 9.06 -7.18 -32.79
CA HIS A 470 10.06 -8.24 -32.83
C HIS A 470 10.94 -8.31 -31.58
N ARG A 471 11.14 -7.21 -30.85
CA ARG A 471 11.93 -7.16 -29.60
C ARG A 471 11.37 -8.09 -28.54
N ASP A 472 10.05 -8.32 -28.51
CA ASP A 472 9.42 -9.26 -27.58
C ASP A 472 9.82 -10.72 -27.87
N ARG A 473 10.08 -11.06 -29.14
CA ARG A 473 10.58 -12.40 -29.53
C ARG A 473 12.02 -12.59 -29.09
N PHE A 474 12.87 -11.60 -29.31
CA PHE A 474 14.27 -11.64 -28.85
C PHE A 474 14.39 -11.73 -27.33
N SER A 475 13.57 -11.00 -26.58
CA SER A 475 13.53 -11.06 -25.12
C SER A 475 13.15 -12.48 -24.61
N ARG A 476 12.17 -13.12 -25.27
CA ARG A 476 11.79 -14.51 -24.92
C ARG A 476 12.91 -15.49 -25.19
N VAL A 477 13.58 -15.39 -26.34
CA VAL A 477 14.73 -16.24 -26.67
C VAL A 477 15.88 -16.01 -25.69
N ARG A 478 16.23 -14.76 -25.39
CA ARG A 478 17.30 -14.41 -24.44
C ARG A 478 17.00 -14.93 -23.02
N ARG A 479 15.72 -14.85 -22.59
CA ARG A 479 15.28 -15.42 -21.30
C ARG A 479 15.36 -16.94 -21.29
N ALA A 480 14.96 -17.59 -22.38
CA ALA A 480 15.07 -19.04 -22.54
C ALA A 480 16.53 -19.52 -22.46
N ILE A 481 17.45 -18.80 -23.07
CA ILE A 481 18.90 -19.09 -23.02
C ILE A 481 19.46 -18.85 -21.60
N LYS A 482 19.07 -17.77 -20.94
CA LYS A 482 19.57 -17.45 -19.58
C LYS A 482 18.97 -18.33 -18.48
N GLN A 483 17.78 -18.90 -18.69
CA GLN A 483 17.06 -19.70 -17.71
C GLN A 483 16.48 -20.98 -18.33
N PRO A 484 17.31 -21.89 -18.84
CA PRO A 484 16.87 -23.09 -19.57
C PRO A 484 16.01 -24.03 -18.71
N HIS A 485 16.22 -24.02 -17.38
CA HIS A 485 15.45 -24.82 -16.43
C HIS A 485 13.96 -24.43 -16.40
N LEU A 486 13.62 -23.16 -16.60
CA LEU A 486 12.21 -22.69 -16.67
C LEU A 486 11.54 -23.13 -17.97
N VAL A 487 12.30 -23.20 -19.07
CA VAL A 487 11.79 -23.71 -20.35
C VAL A 487 11.52 -25.21 -20.25
N LEU A 488 12.46 -25.98 -19.69
CA LEU A 488 12.29 -27.40 -19.44
C LEU A 488 11.12 -27.72 -18.52
N LYS A 489 10.91 -26.92 -17.47
CA LYS A 489 9.76 -27.04 -16.57
C LYS A 489 8.43 -26.80 -17.29
N ARG A 490 8.37 -25.82 -18.20
CA ARG A 490 7.19 -25.55 -19.04
C ARG A 490 6.92 -26.63 -20.06
N LEU A 491 7.97 -27.16 -20.69
CA LEU A 491 7.84 -28.24 -21.65
C LEU A 491 7.37 -29.55 -20.96
N ARG A 492 7.91 -29.88 -19.77
CA ARG A 492 7.43 -31.04 -18.98
C ARG A 492 5.95 -30.87 -18.58
N LYS A 493 5.47 -29.65 -18.30
CA LYS A 493 4.05 -29.39 -17.96
C LYS A 493 3.13 -29.46 -19.19
N ARG A 494 3.67 -29.38 -20.41
CA ARG A 494 2.89 -29.39 -21.66
C ARG A 494 2.85 -30.75 -22.36
N PHE A 495 3.78 -31.61 -22.06
CA PHE A 495 3.94 -32.92 -22.70
C PHE A 495 4.03 -34.12 -21.68
N GLY A 496 3.87 -33.89 -20.39
CA GLY A 496 3.65 -34.83 -19.32
C GLY A 496 2.36 -34.55 -18.63
#